data_e3c45b5e14b741c8bdccb931356fbc8d
#
_entry.id   e3c45b5e14b741c8bdccb931356fbc8d
#
_cell.length_a   1.000
_cell.length_b   1.000
_cell.length_c   1.000
_cell.angle_alpha   90.00
_cell.angle_beta   90.00
_cell.angle_gamma   90.00
#
_symmetry.space_group_name_H-M   'P 1'
#
loop_
_entity.id
_entity.type
_entity.pdbx_description
1 polymer ?
#
loop_
_entity_poly.entity_id
_entity_poly.type
_entity_poly.pdbx_seq_one_letter_code
_entity_poly.pdbx_strand_id
1 'polypeptide(L)'
;SGFYKDDKTIEIIDLPGIYSLSPYTLEEVVTRDYLLSDTPDAIINIIDSTNIERNLYLTTQLIEMGIPVVVALNMTDILRKSGDTIDKEKLSRMLGCPVVETAAIKGEGCRELIETAKKRSVSGSSVKMFSQPVEEIISKIASIIDSYASKSASSEALHNDDSVLFNPAIPTRWYALKVFEKDEKIISALPYSERVAEETDRIIALLEKDMDDDTESIMTSERYNFTGNITKKCVKRVSSGKLSVSDRIDKVVTNR
;
A
#
# COMPACT_ATOMS: atom_id res chain seq x y z
N SER A 1 -8.48 -18.91 7.63
CA SER A 1 -7.08 -19.08 8.08
C SER A 1 -6.63 -20.53 8.03
N GLY A 2 -5.33 -20.73 7.96
CA GLY A 2 -4.72 -22.06 7.97
C GLY A 2 -3.26 -22.00 8.39
N PHE A 3 -2.70 -23.15 8.77
CA PHE A 3 -1.30 -23.24 9.14
C PHE A 3 -0.43 -23.66 7.96
N TYR A 4 0.78 -23.11 7.88
CA TYR A 4 1.74 -23.55 6.87
C TYR A 4 2.15 -25.01 7.15
N LYS A 5 2.09 -25.87 6.12
CA LYS A 5 2.26 -27.33 6.28
C LYS A 5 3.62 -27.74 6.84
N ASP A 6 4.67 -27.00 6.51
CA ASP A 6 6.05 -27.30 6.88
C ASP A 6 6.45 -26.63 8.22
N ASP A 7 5.65 -25.69 8.73
CA ASP A 7 5.85 -25.00 10.02
C ASP A 7 4.50 -24.55 10.59
N LYS A 8 3.96 -25.33 11.51
CA LYS A 8 2.66 -25.07 12.14
C LYS A 8 2.65 -23.88 13.11
N THR A 9 3.78 -23.22 13.33
CA THR A 9 3.83 -21.94 14.06
C THR A 9 3.45 -20.75 13.19
N ILE A 10 3.36 -20.94 11.87
CA ILE A 10 2.96 -19.91 10.93
C ILE A 10 1.49 -20.09 10.60
N GLU A 11 0.68 -19.14 11.02
CA GLU A 11 -0.70 -19.00 10.59
C GLU A 11 -0.75 -18.14 9.32
N ILE A 12 -1.48 -18.60 8.32
CA ILE A 12 -1.72 -17.86 7.08
C ILE A 12 -3.20 -17.48 7.03
N ILE A 13 -3.46 -16.21 6.89
CA ILE A 13 -4.80 -15.66 6.77
C ILE A 13 -4.97 -15.15 5.34
N ASP A 14 -5.95 -15.72 4.65
CA ASP A 14 -6.34 -15.28 3.31
C ASP A 14 -7.34 -14.12 3.44
N LEU A 15 -7.01 -13.00 2.83
CA LEU A 15 -7.84 -11.80 2.81
C LEU A 15 -8.50 -11.64 1.44
N PRO A 16 -9.65 -10.97 1.36
CA PRO A 16 -10.28 -10.68 0.07
C PRO A 16 -9.33 -9.99 -0.89
N GLY A 17 -9.42 -10.33 -2.19
CA GLY A 17 -8.64 -9.69 -3.24
C GLY A 17 -9.10 -8.24 -3.45
N ILE A 18 -8.19 -7.29 -3.28
CA ILE A 18 -8.46 -5.86 -3.39
C ILE A 18 -7.45 -5.18 -4.30
N TYR A 19 -7.77 -4.00 -4.78
CA TYR A 19 -6.88 -3.15 -5.57
C TYR A 19 -6.42 -1.90 -4.84
N SER A 20 -7.09 -1.55 -3.75
CA SER A 20 -6.83 -0.39 -2.90
C SER A 20 -7.20 -0.68 -1.45
N LEU A 21 -6.63 0.07 -0.50
CA LEU A 21 -7.09 0.13 0.90
C LEU A 21 -8.08 1.28 1.14
N SER A 22 -8.52 1.95 0.08
CA SER A 22 -9.57 2.97 0.18
C SER A 22 -10.94 2.29 0.41
N PRO A 23 -11.79 2.80 1.32
CA PRO A 23 -12.97 2.07 1.80
C PRO A 23 -14.19 2.17 0.86
N TYR A 24 -14.00 1.90 -0.44
CA TYR A 24 -15.07 1.97 -1.42
C TYR A 24 -15.88 0.67 -1.55
N THR A 25 -15.24 -0.48 -1.31
CA THR A 25 -15.91 -1.79 -1.35
C THR A 25 -15.90 -2.44 0.03
N LEU A 26 -16.79 -3.42 0.23
CA LEU A 26 -16.85 -4.18 1.49
C LEU A 26 -15.56 -4.97 1.71
N GLU A 27 -14.98 -5.53 0.66
CA GLU A 27 -13.73 -6.28 0.69
C GLU A 27 -12.55 -5.41 1.13
N GLU A 28 -12.48 -4.17 0.66
CA GLU A 28 -11.46 -3.19 1.05
C GLU A 28 -11.61 -2.78 2.51
N VAL A 29 -12.85 -2.57 2.97
CA VAL A 29 -13.15 -2.28 4.39
C VAL A 29 -12.72 -3.44 5.28
N VAL A 30 -13.13 -4.67 4.97
CA VAL A 30 -12.79 -5.87 5.76
C VAL A 30 -11.29 -6.07 5.83
N THR A 31 -10.58 -5.93 4.71
CA THR A 31 -9.12 -6.07 4.68
C THR A 31 -8.43 -5.00 5.50
N ARG A 32 -8.83 -3.73 5.37
CA ARG A 32 -8.26 -2.62 6.12
C ARG A 32 -8.50 -2.78 7.63
N ASP A 33 -9.72 -3.08 8.02
CA ASP A 33 -10.10 -3.22 9.42
C ASP A 33 -9.34 -4.40 10.07
N TYR A 34 -9.16 -5.51 9.35
CA TYR A 34 -8.31 -6.61 9.79
C TYR A 34 -6.86 -6.17 10.01
N LEU A 35 -6.26 -5.47 9.05
CA LEU A 35 -4.86 -5.01 9.17
C LEU A 35 -4.66 -4.03 10.33
N LEU A 36 -5.68 -3.26 10.69
CA LEU A 36 -5.65 -2.33 11.82
C LEU A 36 -5.87 -3.03 13.16
N SER A 37 -6.80 -4.00 13.25
CA SER A 37 -7.14 -4.67 14.51
C SER A 37 -6.12 -5.74 14.90
N ASP A 38 -5.76 -6.61 13.97
CA ASP A 38 -4.96 -7.79 14.26
C ASP A 38 -3.46 -7.62 14.00
N THR A 39 -3.09 -6.60 13.24
CA THR A 39 -1.70 -6.22 12.88
C THR A 39 -0.81 -7.45 12.64
N PRO A 40 -0.86 -8.08 11.46
CA PRO A 40 -0.11 -9.30 11.19
C PRO A 40 1.41 -9.04 11.28
N ASP A 41 2.18 -10.06 11.62
CA ASP A 41 3.65 -9.99 11.66
C ASP A 41 4.28 -9.63 10.31
N ALA A 42 3.64 -10.03 9.20
CA ALA A 42 4.03 -9.67 7.85
C ALA A 42 2.86 -9.82 6.88
N ILE A 43 2.88 -9.03 5.81
CA ILE A 43 1.94 -9.10 4.69
C ILE A 43 2.65 -9.70 3.48
N ILE A 44 2.07 -10.72 2.88
CA ILE A 44 2.47 -11.20 1.56
C ILE A 44 1.52 -10.60 0.53
N ASN A 45 2.02 -9.65 -0.25
CA ASN A 45 1.27 -9.04 -1.33
C ASN A 45 1.56 -9.74 -2.65
N ILE A 46 0.57 -10.48 -3.17
CA ILE A 46 0.69 -11.22 -4.43
C ILE A 46 0.32 -10.31 -5.58
N ILE A 47 1.28 -10.05 -6.48
CA ILE A 47 1.10 -9.21 -7.65
C ILE A 47 1.28 -10.00 -8.94
N ASP A 48 0.47 -9.67 -9.94
CA ASP A 48 0.60 -10.20 -11.29
C ASP A 48 1.76 -9.50 -12.02
N SER A 49 2.81 -10.25 -12.35
CA SER A 49 3.99 -9.73 -13.05
C SER A 49 3.68 -9.22 -14.47
N THR A 50 2.58 -9.66 -15.06
CA THR A 50 2.16 -9.22 -16.41
C THR A 50 1.46 -7.87 -16.38
N ASN A 51 0.86 -7.49 -15.23
CA ASN A 51 0.14 -6.24 -14.97
C ASN A 51 0.68 -5.48 -13.76
N ILE A 52 2.00 -5.42 -13.61
CA ILE A 52 2.68 -4.95 -12.42
C ILE A 52 2.28 -3.52 -12.02
N GLU A 53 2.13 -2.59 -12.97
CA GLU A 53 1.86 -1.17 -12.68
C GLU A 53 0.57 -0.99 -11.87
N ARG A 54 -0.50 -1.65 -12.28
CA ARG A 54 -1.79 -1.60 -11.57
C ARG A 54 -1.70 -2.21 -10.17
N ASN A 55 -0.95 -3.30 -10.03
CA ASN A 55 -0.83 -4.03 -8.77
C ASN A 55 0.05 -3.29 -7.75
N LEU A 56 1.03 -2.50 -8.21
CA LEU A 56 1.90 -1.73 -7.34
C LEU A 56 1.16 -0.62 -6.58
N TYR A 57 0.00 -0.16 -7.04
CA TYR A 57 -0.80 0.84 -6.33
C TYR A 57 -1.18 0.36 -4.92
N LEU A 58 -1.73 -0.84 -4.80
CA LEU A 58 -2.01 -1.44 -3.49
C LEU A 58 -0.72 -1.67 -2.69
N THR A 59 0.35 -2.08 -3.36
CA THR A 59 1.65 -2.30 -2.71
C THR A 59 2.13 -1.05 -1.97
N THR A 60 1.98 0.14 -2.58
CA THR A 60 2.37 1.41 -1.93
C THR A 60 1.57 1.65 -0.65
N GLN A 61 0.26 1.43 -0.68
CA GLN A 61 -0.61 1.62 0.47
C GLN A 61 -0.31 0.63 1.61
N LEU A 62 0.03 -0.61 1.28
CA LEU A 62 0.45 -1.59 2.29
C LEU A 62 1.78 -1.20 2.96
N ILE A 63 2.74 -0.71 2.18
CA ILE A 63 4.03 -0.23 2.70
C ILE A 63 3.83 1.00 3.60
N GLU A 64 2.92 1.90 3.23
CA GLU A 64 2.56 3.09 4.01
C GLU A 64 2.08 2.74 5.43
N MET A 65 1.43 1.56 5.62
CA MET A 65 0.99 1.09 6.93
C MET A 65 2.14 0.77 7.90
N GLY A 66 3.37 0.61 7.41
CA GLY A 66 4.51 0.27 8.24
C GLY A 66 4.57 -1.19 8.69
N ILE A 67 3.61 -2.02 8.33
CA ILE A 67 3.64 -3.47 8.55
C ILE A 67 4.67 -4.07 7.57
N PRO A 68 5.49 -5.06 7.98
CA PRO A 68 6.41 -5.73 7.07
C PRO A 68 5.70 -6.31 5.83
N VAL A 69 6.11 -5.89 4.63
CA VAL A 69 5.54 -6.36 3.35
C VAL A 69 6.58 -7.16 2.60
N VAL A 70 6.17 -8.30 2.04
CA VAL A 70 6.93 -9.05 1.03
C VAL A 70 6.09 -9.12 -0.23
N VAL A 71 6.65 -8.68 -1.34
CA VAL A 71 5.99 -8.77 -2.64
C VAL A 71 6.27 -10.14 -3.27
N ALA A 72 5.19 -10.89 -3.52
CA ALA A 72 5.24 -12.09 -4.34
C ALA A 72 4.96 -11.72 -5.80
N LEU A 73 6.02 -11.62 -6.59
CA LEU A 73 5.94 -11.35 -8.02
C LEU A 73 5.52 -12.64 -8.75
N ASN A 74 4.22 -12.84 -8.89
CA ASN A 74 3.64 -14.09 -9.40
C ASN A 74 3.50 -14.10 -10.93
N MET A 75 3.23 -15.27 -11.49
CA MET A 75 3.12 -15.52 -12.93
C MET A 75 4.42 -15.27 -13.71
N THR A 76 5.58 -15.38 -13.05
CA THR A 76 6.88 -15.18 -13.71
C THR A 76 7.17 -16.16 -14.83
N ASP A 77 6.55 -17.34 -14.82
CA ASP A 77 6.61 -18.29 -15.93
C ASP A 77 5.90 -17.77 -17.19
N ILE A 78 4.83 -16.99 -17.05
CA ILE A 78 4.14 -16.32 -18.17
C ILE A 78 5.01 -15.17 -18.66
N LEU A 79 5.55 -14.36 -17.76
CA LEU A 79 6.45 -13.25 -18.07
C LEU A 79 7.68 -13.72 -18.87
N ARG A 80 8.30 -14.84 -18.45
CA ARG A 80 9.43 -15.43 -19.18
C ARG A 80 9.06 -15.90 -20.59
N LYS A 81 7.82 -16.40 -20.80
CA LYS A 81 7.33 -16.81 -22.12
C LYS A 81 7.07 -15.64 -23.06
N SER A 82 6.67 -14.47 -22.55
CA SER A 82 6.51 -13.26 -23.35
C SER A 82 7.84 -12.64 -23.77
N GLY A 83 8.93 -13.02 -23.10
CA GLY A 83 10.25 -12.41 -23.26
C GLY A 83 10.45 -11.14 -22.43
N ASP A 84 9.43 -10.68 -21.74
CA ASP A 84 9.51 -9.53 -20.84
C ASP A 84 10.35 -9.85 -19.60
N THR A 85 10.99 -8.86 -19.03
CA THR A 85 11.82 -9.04 -17.83
C THR A 85 11.54 -7.96 -16.81
N ILE A 86 11.63 -8.34 -15.52
CA ILE A 86 11.54 -7.42 -14.39
C ILE A 86 12.84 -7.55 -13.60
N ASP A 87 13.51 -6.41 -13.36
CA ASP A 87 14.68 -6.33 -12.48
C ASP A 87 14.18 -6.38 -11.03
N LYS A 88 14.14 -7.59 -10.45
CA LYS A 88 13.63 -7.88 -9.11
C LYS A 88 14.43 -7.12 -8.03
N GLU A 89 15.74 -7.08 -8.14
CA GLU A 89 16.61 -6.43 -7.16
C GLU A 89 16.39 -4.92 -7.15
N LYS A 90 16.23 -4.33 -8.33
CA LYS A 90 15.94 -2.90 -8.46
C LYS A 90 14.54 -2.57 -7.98
N LEU A 91 13.57 -3.42 -8.30
CA LEU A 91 12.18 -3.29 -7.80
C LEU A 91 12.17 -3.32 -6.27
N SER A 92 12.84 -4.29 -5.66
CA SER A 92 12.97 -4.39 -4.20
C SER A 92 13.59 -3.13 -3.57
N ARG A 93 14.68 -2.63 -4.15
CA ARG A 93 15.31 -1.38 -3.67
C ARG A 93 14.40 -0.16 -3.81
N MET A 94 13.66 -0.05 -4.90
CA MET A 94 12.78 1.09 -5.14
C MET A 94 11.52 1.05 -4.27
N LEU A 95 10.99 -0.13 -3.98
CA LEU A 95 9.85 -0.31 -3.07
C LEU A 95 10.27 -0.25 -1.59
N GLY A 96 11.54 -0.54 -1.30
CA GLY A 96 12.03 -0.65 0.08
C GLY A 96 11.53 -1.90 0.80
N CYS A 97 11.11 -2.93 0.07
CA CYS A 97 10.65 -4.20 0.62
C CYS A 97 11.15 -5.39 -0.20
N PRO A 98 11.26 -6.60 0.38
CA PRO A 98 11.66 -7.79 -0.35
C PRO A 98 10.69 -8.13 -1.49
N VAL A 99 11.25 -8.58 -2.62
CA VAL A 99 10.51 -9.09 -3.76
C VAL A 99 10.95 -10.51 -4.05
N VAL A 100 10.02 -11.45 -4.11
CA VAL A 100 10.28 -12.86 -4.41
C VAL A 100 9.51 -13.24 -5.68
N GLU A 101 10.22 -13.82 -6.64
CA GLU A 101 9.59 -14.37 -7.85
C GLU A 101 8.86 -15.66 -7.54
N THR A 102 7.63 -15.79 -8.03
CA THR A 102 6.83 -17.00 -7.86
C THR A 102 6.14 -17.42 -9.15
N ALA A 103 5.92 -18.71 -9.28
CA ALA A 103 4.98 -19.31 -10.20
C ALA A 103 4.12 -20.29 -9.38
N ALA A 104 3.14 -19.76 -8.68
CA ALA A 104 2.39 -20.47 -7.64
C ALA A 104 1.74 -21.78 -8.14
N ILE A 105 1.24 -21.80 -9.38
CA ILE A 105 0.67 -23.01 -10.01
C ILE A 105 1.71 -24.15 -10.09
N LYS A 106 3.00 -23.82 -10.20
CA LYS A 106 4.11 -24.77 -10.24
C LYS A 106 4.77 -25.00 -8.90
N GLY A 107 4.37 -24.26 -7.87
CA GLY A 107 5.01 -24.28 -6.56
C GLY A 107 6.38 -23.59 -6.52
N GLU A 108 6.80 -22.91 -7.60
CA GLU A 108 8.09 -22.21 -7.66
C GLU A 108 8.08 -20.97 -6.77
N GLY A 109 9.14 -20.77 -5.98
CA GLY A 109 9.34 -19.60 -5.12
C GLY A 109 8.51 -19.55 -3.82
N CYS A 110 7.52 -20.43 -3.63
CA CYS A 110 6.63 -20.37 -2.47
C CYS A 110 7.37 -20.56 -1.13
N ARG A 111 8.36 -21.46 -1.08
CA ARG A 111 9.16 -21.66 0.13
C ARG A 111 10.03 -20.44 0.46
N GLU A 112 10.70 -19.88 -0.55
CA GLU A 112 11.51 -18.66 -0.41
C GLU A 112 10.65 -17.49 0.09
N LEU A 113 9.42 -17.38 -0.43
CA LEU A 113 8.45 -16.35 -0.03
C LEU A 113 8.14 -16.42 1.47
N ILE A 114 7.80 -17.60 1.99
CA ILE A 114 7.51 -17.80 3.41
C ILE A 114 8.75 -17.52 4.27
N GLU A 115 9.92 -18.04 3.90
CA GLU A 115 11.16 -17.79 4.64
C GLU A 115 11.55 -16.31 4.62
N THR A 116 11.20 -15.58 3.57
CA THR A 116 11.42 -14.14 3.49
C THR A 116 10.46 -13.37 4.39
N ALA A 117 9.17 -13.76 4.41
CA ALA A 117 8.18 -13.15 5.29
C ALA A 117 8.50 -13.38 6.78
N LYS A 118 9.02 -14.55 7.16
CA LYS A 118 9.46 -14.86 8.54
C LYS A 118 10.52 -13.89 9.07
N LYS A 119 11.34 -13.30 8.21
CA LYS A 119 12.37 -12.35 8.64
C LYS A 119 11.78 -11.03 9.15
N ARG A 120 10.50 -10.78 8.91
CA ARG A 120 9.75 -9.59 9.38
C ARG A 120 10.52 -8.29 9.14
N SER A 121 11.12 -8.17 7.95
CA SER A 121 11.88 -6.96 7.59
C SER A 121 10.92 -5.79 7.42
N VAL A 122 11.00 -4.78 8.28
CA VAL A 122 10.19 -3.57 8.16
C VAL A 122 10.43 -2.93 6.80
N SER A 123 9.34 -2.67 6.11
CA SER A 123 9.34 -2.15 4.74
C SER A 123 9.32 -0.62 4.74
N GLY A 124 9.95 -0.02 3.74
CA GLY A 124 9.64 1.32 3.27
C GLY A 124 9.98 2.51 4.15
N SER A 125 10.56 2.35 5.34
CA SER A 125 10.82 3.47 6.26
C SER A 125 11.74 4.57 5.71
N SER A 126 12.44 4.32 4.61
CA SER A 126 13.36 5.27 3.95
C SER A 126 12.93 5.68 2.54
N VAL A 127 11.86 5.10 2.00
CA VAL A 127 11.42 5.39 0.63
C VAL A 127 10.52 6.62 0.62
N LYS A 128 10.97 7.68 -0.05
CA LYS A 128 10.13 8.84 -0.33
C LYS A 128 9.23 8.52 -1.52
N MET A 129 7.94 8.37 -1.25
CA MET A 129 6.94 8.04 -2.28
C MET A 129 6.32 9.28 -2.91
N PHE A 130 6.29 10.39 -2.19
CA PHE A 130 5.58 11.59 -2.56
C PHE A 130 6.53 12.76 -2.86
N SER A 131 6.02 13.75 -3.56
CA SER A 131 6.73 15.02 -3.80
C SER A 131 7.02 15.75 -2.48
N GLN A 132 8.02 16.62 -2.50
CA GLN A 132 8.44 17.31 -1.29
C GLN A 132 7.30 18.13 -0.63
N PRO A 133 6.46 18.89 -1.36
CA PRO A 133 5.34 19.61 -0.73
C PRO A 133 4.38 18.69 0.02
N VAL A 134 4.02 17.54 -0.57
CA VAL A 134 3.13 16.56 0.04
C VAL A 134 3.79 15.93 1.28
N GLU A 135 5.07 15.55 1.21
CA GLU A 135 5.82 15.00 2.35
C GLU A 135 5.89 15.99 3.53
N GLU A 136 6.07 17.28 3.26
CA GLU A 136 6.09 18.32 4.30
C GLU A 136 4.75 18.46 5.01
N ILE A 137 3.65 18.41 4.25
CA ILE A 137 2.30 18.48 4.84
C ILE A 137 2.01 17.24 5.67
N ILE A 138 2.29 16.04 5.16
CA ILE A 138 2.11 14.78 5.90
C ILE A 138 2.91 14.81 7.21
N SER A 139 4.15 15.31 7.17
CA SER A 139 4.99 15.43 8.37
C SER A 139 4.41 16.42 9.39
N LYS A 140 3.84 17.54 8.94
CA LYS A 140 3.16 18.51 9.82
C LYS A 140 1.92 17.90 10.46
N ILE A 141 1.08 17.21 9.67
CA ILE A 141 -0.11 16.51 10.17
C ILE A 141 0.28 15.46 11.21
N ALA A 142 1.32 14.64 10.93
CA ALA A 142 1.82 13.66 11.88
C ALA A 142 2.25 14.31 13.21
N SER A 143 2.96 15.43 13.15
CA SER A 143 3.38 16.18 14.35
C SER A 143 2.19 16.71 15.15
N ILE A 144 1.12 17.14 14.49
CA ILE A 144 -0.13 17.55 15.14
C ILE A 144 -0.75 16.37 15.88
N ILE A 145 -0.94 15.23 15.21
CA ILE A 145 -1.49 14.01 15.81
C ILE A 145 -0.67 13.59 17.03
N ASP A 146 0.66 13.51 16.91
CA ASP A 146 1.55 13.13 18.01
C ASP A 146 1.44 14.09 19.22
N SER A 147 1.25 15.39 18.97
CA SER A 147 1.09 16.39 20.02
C SER A 147 -0.18 16.17 20.86
N TYR A 148 -1.25 15.72 20.22
CA TYR A 148 -2.50 15.39 20.89
C TYR A 148 -2.46 14.00 21.56
N ALA A 149 -1.87 13.00 20.94
CA ALA A 149 -1.67 11.68 21.52
C ALA A 149 -0.84 11.74 22.83
N SER A 150 0.21 12.55 22.85
CA SER A 150 1.04 12.76 24.05
C SER A 150 0.28 13.44 25.20
N LYS A 151 -0.67 14.32 24.89
CA LYS A 151 -1.52 14.98 25.92
C LYS A 151 -2.57 14.04 26.47
N SER A 152 -3.08 13.09 25.67
CA SER A 152 -4.07 12.10 26.14
C SER A 152 -3.45 11.03 27.04
N ALA A 153 -2.21 10.64 26.82
CA ALA A 153 -1.52 9.69 27.69
C ALA A 153 -1.37 10.18 29.15
N SER A 154 -1.50 11.47 29.39
CA SER A 154 -1.46 12.08 30.72
C SER A 154 -2.85 12.31 31.36
N SER A 155 -3.95 12.00 30.68
CA SER A 155 -5.33 12.08 31.19
C SER A 155 -6.01 10.72 31.02
N GLU A 156 -6.62 10.19 32.10
CA GLU A 156 -7.34 8.89 32.16
C GLU A 156 -8.57 8.77 31.24
N ALA A 157 -8.67 9.59 30.17
CA ALA A 157 -9.88 9.80 29.37
C ALA A 157 -9.91 9.02 28.04
N LEU A 158 -9.21 7.87 27.94
CA LEU A 158 -9.23 7.06 26.72
C LEU A 158 -9.74 5.63 26.96
N HIS A 159 -11.01 5.52 27.31
CA HIS A 159 -11.75 4.25 27.17
C HIS A 159 -13.10 4.55 26.51
N ASN A 160 -13.07 4.87 25.22
CA ASN A 160 -14.23 4.65 24.36
C ASN A 160 -13.96 3.34 23.61
N ASP A 161 -14.68 2.32 24.02
CA ASP A 161 -14.55 0.90 23.67
C ASP A 161 -14.91 0.57 22.20
N ASP A 162 -15.17 1.57 21.36
CA ASP A 162 -15.64 1.40 19.98
C ASP A 162 -14.63 1.80 18.87
N SER A 163 -13.43 2.27 19.20
CA SER A 163 -12.49 2.70 18.15
C SER A 163 -11.45 1.63 17.81
N VAL A 164 -11.89 0.55 17.18
CA VAL A 164 -11.03 -0.50 16.58
C VAL A 164 -10.02 0.07 15.56
N LEU A 165 -10.24 1.30 15.08
CA LEU A 165 -9.47 1.89 13.98
C LEU A 165 -8.21 2.67 14.42
N PHE A 166 -8.03 2.99 15.70
CA PHE A 166 -6.78 3.59 16.19
C PHE A 166 -5.90 2.56 16.87
N ASN A 167 -4.82 2.16 16.19
CA ASN A 167 -3.86 1.19 16.69
C ASN A 167 -2.48 1.84 16.85
N PRO A 168 -1.95 1.96 18.08
CA PRO A 168 -0.63 2.55 18.33
C PRO A 168 0.55 1.83 17.66
N ALA A 169 0.35 0.56 17.23
CA ALA A 169 1.37 -0.19 16.49
C ALA A 169 1.53 0.31 15.03
N ILE A 170 0.53 1.01 14.50
CA ILE A 170 0.58 1.62 13.17
C ILE A 170 1.26 3.01 13.29
N PRO A 171 2.24 3.33 12.45
CA PRO A 171 2.94 4.61 12.50
C PRO A 171 1.99 5.81 12.34
N THR A 172 2.20 6.87 13.13
CA THR A 172 1.44 8.13 13.05
C THR A 172 1.41 8.69 11.63
N ARG A 173 2.47 8.49 10.85
CA ARG A 173 2.53 8.88 9.44
C ARG A 173 1.39 8.30 8.63
N TRP A 174 0.98 7.04 8.87
CA TRP A 174 -0.16 6.45 8.15
C TRP A 174 -1.46 7.16 8.47
N TYR A 175 -1.68 7.49 9.74
CA TYR A 175 -2.85 8.30 10.15
C TYR A 175 -2.81 9.69 9.53
N ALA A 176 -1.64 10.31 9.46
CA ALA A 176 -1.47 11.59 8.78
C ALA A 176 -1.81 11.54 7.30
N LEU A 177 -1.47 10.45 6.61
CA LEU A 177 -1.89 10.20 5.23
C LEU A 177 -3.41 10.10 5.13
N LYS A 178 -4.07 9.41 6.05
CA LYS A 178 -5.53 9.26 6.07
C LYS A 178 -6.26 10.56 6.40
N VAL A 179 -5.70 11.38 7.29
CA VAL A 179 -6.20 12.74 7.54
C VAL A 179 -6.05 13.60 6.29
N PHE A 180 -4.92 13.54 5.61
CA PHE A 180 -4.70 14.25 4.35
C PHE A 180 -5.67 13.81 3.27
N GLU A 181 -5.96 12.51 3.15
CA GLU A 181 -6.97 11.94 2.23
C GLU A 181 -8.42 12.21 2.66
N LYS A 182 -8.64 12.90 3.79
CA LYS A 182 -9.96 13.18 4.37
C LYS A 182 -10.80 11.92 4.65
N ASP A 183 -10.14 10.82 5.07
CA ASP A 183 -10.83 9.57 5.48
C ASP A 183 -11.59 9.78 6.80
N GLU A 184 -12.88 10.09 6.71
CA GLU A 184 -13.73 10.43 7.85
C GLU A 184 -13.76 9.34 8.94
N LYS A 185 -13.71 8.05 8.56
CA LYS A 185 -13.72 6.94 9.51
C LYS A 185 -12.44 6.92 10.34
N ILE A 186 -11.29 7.13 9.71
CA ILE A 186 -10.02 7.18 10.42
C ILE A 186 -9.92 8.46 11.25
N ILE A 187 -10.33 9.60 10.71
CA ILE A 187 -10.33 10.88 11.44
C ILE A 187 -11.15 10.78 12.71
N SER A 188 -12.38 10.22 12.64
CA SER A 188 -13.26 10.07 13.79
C SER A 188 -12.72 9.13 14.88
N ALA A 189 -11.84 8.21 14.53
CA ALA A 189 -11.20 7.29 15.46
C ALA A 189 -9.96 7.88 16.16
N LEU A 190 -9.45 9.02 15.69
CA LEU A 190 -8.27 9.65 16.29
C LEU A 190 -8.60 10.30 17.64
N PRO A 191 -7.66 10.28 18.61
CA PRO A 191 -7.77 11.08 19.83
C PRO A 191 -7.92 12.57 19.49
N TYR A 192 -8.89 13.24 20.10
CA TYR A 192 -9.19 14.67 19.82
C TYR A 192 -9.46 15.00 18.35
N SER A 193 -10.19 14.10 17.65
CA SER A 193 -10.47 14.16 16.22
C SER A 193 -10.90 15.55 15.71
N GLU A 194 -11.81 16.24 16.41
CA GLU A 194 -12.28 17.58 16.03
C GLU A 194 -11.15 18.61 15.97
N ARG A 195 -10.27 18.63 16.98
CA ARG A 195 -9.14 19.58 17.02
C ARG A 195 -8.07 19.26 15.99
N VAL A 196 -7.81 17.97 15.78
CA VAL A 196 -6.91 17.53 14.72
C VAL A 196 -7.45 17.99 13.37
N ALA A 197 -8.73 17.78 13.10
CA ALA A 197 -9.37 18.21 11.86
C ALA A 197 -9.27 19.75 11.68
N GLU A 198 -9.64 20.56 12.66
CA GLU A 198 -9.56 22.02 12.58
C GLU A 198 -8.15 22.55 12.27
N GLU A 199 -7.12 21.96 12.89
CA GLU A 199 -5.73 22.38 12.66
C GLU A 199 -5.20 21.92 11.29
N THR A 200 -5.58 20.71 10.86
CA THR A 200 -5.10 20.13 9.60
C THR A 200 -5.82 20.68 8.38
N ASP A 201 -7.11 20.99 8.47
CA ASP A 201 -7.90 21.53 7.35
C ASP A 201 -7.30 22.80 6.75
N ARG A 202 -6.79 23.69 7.61
CA ARG A 202 -6.13 24.93 7.14
C ARG A 202 -4.87 24.66 6.34
N ILE A 203 -4.08 23.67 6.78
CA ILE A 203 -2.81 23.30 6.13
C ILE A 203 -3.11 22.61 4.81
N ILE A 204 -4.10 21.73 4.78
CA ILE A 204 -4.56 21.00 3.60
C ILE A 204 -5.11 21.97 2.57
N ALA A 205 -6.00 22.89 2.95
CA ALA A 205 -6.60 23.85 2.04
C ALA A 205 -5.56 24.77 1.34
N LEU A 206 -4.45 25.07 2.01
CA LEU A 206 -3.35 25.81 1.40
C LEU A 206 -2.66 25.02 0.30
N LEU A 207 -2.44 23.73 0.51
CA LEU A 207 -1.82 22.87 -0.50
C LEU A 207 -2.77 22.60 -1.68
N GLU A 208 -4.05 22.32 -1.42
CA GLU A 208 -5.07 22.15 -2.46
C GLU A 208 -5.12 23.38 -3.38
N LYS A 209 -5.06 24.58 -2.79
CA LYS A 209 -5.03 25.84 -3.55
C LYS A 209 -3.74 25.99 -4.36
N ASP A 210 -2.58 25.59 -3.81
CA ASP A 210 -1.28 25.71 -4.47
C ASP A 210 -1.14 24.72 -5.62
N MET A 211 -1.69 23.52 -5.46
CA MET A 211 -1.66 22.45 -6.46
C MET A 211 -2.85 22.49 -7.45
N ASP A 212 -3.85 23.36 -7.20
CA ASP A 212 -5.09 23.50 -8.00
C ASP A 212 -5.84 22.15 -8.14
N ASP A 213 -5.82 21.32 -7.07
CA ASP A 213 -6.44 20.00 -7.07
C ASP A 213 -6.87 19.60 -5.64
N ASP A 214 -7.77 18.62 -5.51
CA ASP A 214 -8.18 18.08 -4.22
C ASP A 214 -7.20 17.01 -3.71
N THR A 215 -7.24 16.74 -2.40
CA THR A 215 -6.30 15.81 -1.76
C THR A 215 -6.39 14.39 -2.28
N GLU A 216 -7.58 13.90 -2.67
CA GLU A 216 -7.75 12.56 -3.22
C GLU A 216 -7.05 12.43 -4.58
N SER A 217 -7.25 13.41 -5.46
CA SER A 217 -6.61 13.51 -6.76
C SER A 217 -5.09 13.65 -6.63
N ILE A 218 -4.62 14.52 -5.71
CA ILE A 218 -3.20 14.69 -5.42
C ILE A 218 -2.57 13.35 -5.02
N MET A 219 -3.12 12.66 -4.02
CA MET A 219 -2.56 11.40 -3.53
C MET A 219 -2.61 10.29 -4.57
N THR A 220 -3.68 10.23 -5.35
CA THR A 220 -3.81 9.28 -6.45
C THR A 220 -2.73 9.52 -7.50
N SER A 221 -2.53 10.77 -7.91
CA SER A 221 -1.50 11.18 -8.87
C SER A 221 -0.08 10.87 -8.36
N GLU A 222 0.21 11.17 -7.11
CA GLU A 222 1.51 10.89 -6.48
C GLU A 222 1.82 9.38 -6.49
N ARG A 223 0.87 8.52 -6.10
CA ARG A 223 1.05 7.06 -6.13
C ARG A 223 1.23 6.54 -7.56
N TYR A 224 0.46 7.04 -8.53
CA TYR A 224 0.63 6.64 -9.92
C TYR A 224 1.96 7.12 -10.49
N ASN A 225 2.42 8.31 -10.16
CA ASN A 225 3.73 8.82 -10.56
C ASN A 225 4.85 7.94 -9.98
N PHE A 226 4.74 7.55 -8.71
CA PHE A 226 5.71 6.67 -8.06
C PHE A 226 5.73 5.28 -8.72
N THR A 227 4.58 4.62 -8.88
CA THR A 227 4.47 3.28 -9.48
C THR A 227 4.88 3.27 -10.94
N GLY A 228 4.48 4.29 -11.71
CA GLY A 228 4.88 4.45 -13.11
C GLY A 228 6.40 4.64 -13.28
N ASN A 229 7.04 5.42 -12.39
CA ASN A 229 8.49 5.58 -12.37
C ASN A 229 9.20 4.25 -12.05
N ILE A 230 8.68 3.45 -11.11
CA ILE A 230 9.19 2.11 -10.81
C ILE A 230 9.07 1.22 -12.02
N THR A 231 7.89 1.11 -12.60
CA THR A 231 7.62 0.25 -13.76
C THR A 231 8.51 0.61 -14.93
N LYS A 232 8.64 1.89 -15.26
CA LYS A 232 9.52 2.38 -16.31
C LYS A 232 10.99 2.01 -16.10
N LYS A 233 11.44 1.95 -14.86
CA LYS A 233 12.84 1.66 -14.52
C LYS A 233 13.15 0.18 -14.34
N CYS A 234 12.16 -0.61 -13.92
CA CYS A 234 12.35 -2.01 -13.56
C CYS A 234 11.87 -2.99 -14.62
N VAL A 235 10.91 -2.61 -15.47
CA VAL A 235 10.30 -3.49 -16.47
C VAL A 235 10.89 -3.24 -17.84
N LYS A 236 11.35 -4.30 -18.50
CA LYS A 236 11.75 -4.29 -19.91
C LYS A 236 10.76 -5.16 -20.67
N ARG A 237 9.94 -4.55 -21.50
CA ARG A 237 9.03 -5.25 -22.41
C ARG A 237 9.73 -5.49 -23.74
N VAL A 238 9.72 -6.73 -24.19
CA VAL A 238 10.12 -7.05 -25.56
C VAL A 238 8.96 -6.63 -26.44
N SER A 239 9.16 -5.56 -27.19
CA SER A 239 8.23 -5.09 -28.21
C SER A 239 8.06 -6.20 -29.26
N SER A 240 7.25 -7.22 -28.95
CA SER A 240 6.76 -8.11 -29.97
C SER A 240 5.83 -7.27 -30.84
N GLY A 241 6.21 -7.02 -32.09
CA GLY A 241 5.39 -6.31 -33.09
C GLY A 241 4.08 -7.04 -33.43
N LYS A 242 3.63 -7.95 -32.58
CA LYS A 242 2.33 -8.61 -32.61
C LYS A 242 1.48 -8.01 -31.51
N LEU A 243 0.57 -7.11 -31.90
CA LEU A 243 -0.56 -6.71 -31.05
C LEU A 243 -1.17 -7.97 -30.44
N SER A 244 -1.39 -7.98 -29.12
CA SER A 244 -2.11 -9.08 -28.47
C SER A 244 -3.48 -9.24 -29.14
N VAL A 245 -4.09 -10.42 -29.03
CA VAL A 245 -5.44 -10.65 -29.56
C VAL A 245 -6.42 -9.64 -28.95
N SER A 246 -6.23 -9.30 -27.68
CA SER A 246 -7.00 -8.27 -26.97
C SER A 246 -6.82 -6.89 -27.59
N ASP A 247 -5.57 -6.44 -27.83
CA ASP A 247 -5.29 -5.15 -28.48
C ASP A 247 -5.85 -5.06 -29.91
N ARG A 248 -5.94 -6.21 -30.61
CA ARG A 248 -6.58 -6.27 -31.93
C ARG A 248 -8.10 -6.14 -31.83
N ILE A 249 -8.71 -6.76 -30.83
CA ILE A 249 -10.15 -6.65 -30.56
C ILE A 249 -10.49 -5.22 -30.17
N ASP A 250 -9.74 -4.63 -29.23
CA ASP A 250 -9.95 -3.23 -28.81
C ASP A 250 -9.81 -2.25 -29.98
N LYS A 251 -8.82 -2.45 -30.84
CA LYS A 251 -8.64 -1.61 -32.05
C LYS A 251 -9.79 -1.73 -33.04
N VAL A 252 -10.43 -2.88 -33.13
CA VAL A 252 -11.60 -3.09 -34.01
C VAL A 252 -12.87 -2.53 -33.38
N VAL A 253 -13.01 -2.62 -32.06
CA VAL A 253 -14.21 -2.16 -31.33
C VAL A 253 -14.22 -0.65 -31.10
N THR A 254 -13.03 -0.03 -30.92
CA THR A 254 -12.91 1.42 -30.67
C THR A 254 -12.73 2.27 -31.95
N ASN A 255 -12.58 1.64 -33.10
CA ASN A 255 -12.42 2.35 -34.38
C ASN A 255 -13.80 2.57 -35.03
N ARG A 256 -14.57 3.52 -34.48
CA ARG A 256 -15.76 4.13 -35.11
C ARG A 256 -15.60 5.63 -35.17
#